data_d838c4627b95b97f49b5ecf3271d8ca1
#
_entry.id   d838c4627b95b97f49b5ecf3271d8ca1
#
_cell.length_a   1.000
_cell.length_b   1.000
_cell.length_c   1.000
_cell.angle_alpha   90.00
_cell.angle_beta   90.00
_cell.angle_gamma   90.00
#
_symmetry.space_group_name_H-M   'P 1'
#
loop_
_entity.id
_entity.type
_entity.pdbx_description
1 polymer ?
#
loop_
_entity_poly.entity_id
_entity_poly.type
_entity_poly.pdbx_seq_one_letter_code
_entity_poly.pdbx_strand_id
1 'polypeptide(L)'
;ISLSVRKGEFIYLIGKTGSGKSSLLKILYGDIKILDGEGSVAGINIVKIKDKEIPFLRRKLGIVFQDFKLLSDRSIKKNLEFVLKATDWKDKQKIEDRIQTVLEKVKLQNTENKFPHELSGGEQQRTAIARSLVHQPKLLIADEPTGNLDSINSRDIIDLLLRINSLN
;
A
#
# COMPACT_ATOMS: atom_id res chain seq x y z
N ILE A 1 -5.26 -21.16 9.07
CA ILE A 1 -4.13 -20.25 9.36
C ILE A 1 -4.53 -19.42 10.56
N SER A 2 -3.68 -19.32 11.57
CA SER A 2 -3.82 -18.39 12.69
C SER A 2 -2.70 -17.36 12.60
N LEU A 3 -3.07 -16.08 12.48
CA LEU A 3 -2.13 -14.96 12.35
C LEU A 3 -2.61 -13.78 13.17
N SER A 4 -1.73 -13.21 13.98
CA SER A 4 -1.99 -11.96 14.69
C SER A 4 -0.85 -10.99 14.41
N VAL A 5 -1.17 -9.74 14.10
CA VAL A 5 -0.20 -8.67 13.81
C VAL A 5 -0.50 -7.50 14.73
N ARG A 6 0.47 -7.10 15.52
CA ARG A 6 0.35 -5.96 16.45
C ARG A 6 0.88 -4.68 15.80
N LYS A 7 0.53 -3.55 16.39
CA LYS A 7 1.08 -2.27 15.95
C LYS A 7 2.62 -2.28 16.05
N GLY A 8 3.29 -1.83 14.99
CA GLY A 8 4.75 -1.77 14.89
C GLY A 8 5.42 -3.09 14.46
N GLU A 9 4.67 -4.19 14.35
CA GLU A 9 5.24 -5.44 13.84
C GLU A 9 5.42 -5.40 12.33
N PHE A 10 6.52 -5.98 11.86
CA PHE A 10 6.82 -6.24 10.45
C PHE A 10 6.87 -7.76 10.22
N ILE A 11 5.99 -8.27 9.38
CA ILE A 11 5.84 -9.71 9.15
C ILE A 11 6.17 -10.05 7.71
N TYR A 12 7.06 -11.03 7.51
CA TYR A 12 7.31 -11.67 6.22
C TYR A 12 6.43 -12.91 6.07
N LEU A 13 5.58 -12.92 5.04
CA LEU A 13 4.81 -14.08 4.66
C LEU A 13 5.59 -14.89 3.63
N ILE A 14 6.20 -16.01 4.07
CA ILE A 14 7.08 -16.85 3.24
C ILE A 14 6.36 -18.15 2.90
N GLY A 15 6.56 -18.64 1.69
CA GLY A 15 6.02 -19.92 1.22
C GLY A 15 6.21 -20.11 -0.28
N LYS A 16 6.05 -21.35 -0.74
CA LYS A 16 6.17 -21.68 -2.17
C LYS A 16 5.12 -20.93 -3.00
N THR A 17 5.38 -20.74 -4.30
CA THR A 17 4.38 -20.25 -5.24
C THR A 17 3.14 -21.14 -5.19
N GLY A 18 1.95 -20.57 -5.21
CA GLY A 18 0.69 -21.30 -5.09
C GLY A 18 0.28 -21.70 -3.65
N SER A 19 1.07 -21.38 -2.61
CA SER A 19 0.72 -21.72 -1.22
C SER A 19 -0.40 -20.87 -0.61
N GLY A 20 -1.01 -19.97 -1.37
CA GLY A 20 -2.14 -19.15 -0.91
C GLY A 20 -1.75 -17.80 -0.26
N LYS A 21 -0.48 -17.35 -0.35
CA LYS A 21 -0.04 -16.05 0.21
C LYS A 21 -0.88 -14.89 -0.30
N SER A 22 -0.95 -14.71 -1.62
CA SER A 22 -1.76 -13.65 -2.23
C SER A 22 -3.25 -13.79 -1.96
N SER A 23 -3.76 -15.04 -1.82
CA SER A 23 -5.16 -15.26 -1.42
C SER A 23 -5.41 -14.79 0.01
N LEU A 24 -4.49 -15.05 0.94
CA LEU A 24 -4.57 -14.51 2.30
C LEU A 24 -4.58 -12.98 2.28
N LEU A 25 -3.65 -12.34 1.53
CA LEU A 25 -3.62 -10.89 1.42
C LEU A 25 -4.93 -10.34 0.83
N LYS A 26 -5.50 -10.98 -0.20
CA LYS A 26 -6.79 -10.62 -0.81
C LYS A 26 -7.95 -10.70 0.19
N ILE A 27 -7.93 -11.67 1.09
CA ILE A 27 -8.88 -11.75 2.19
C ILE A 27 -8.74 -10.53 3.12
N LEU A 28 -7.51 -10.16 3.49
CA LEU A 28 -7.28 -9.05 4.42
C LEU A 28 -7.81 -7.70 3.90
N TYR A 29 -7.81 -7.45 2.58
CA TYR A 29 -8.38 -6.23 2.02
C TYR A 29 -9.77 -6.41 1.36
N GLY A 30 -10.42 -7.55 1.62
CA GLY A 30 -11.82 -7.78 1.24
C GLY A 30 -12.05 -8.03 -0.26
N ASP A 31 -11.07 -8.58 -0.98
CA ASP A 31 -11.21 -9.00 -2.38
C ASP A 31 -11.75 -10.44 -2.46
N ILE A 32 -11.40 -11.25 -1.46
CA ILE A 32 -11.93 -12.61 -1.26
C ILE A 32 -12.66 -12.64 0.08
N LYS A 33 -13.86 -13.17 0.11
CA LYS A 33 -14.66 -13.32 1.35
C LYS A 33 -14.19 -14.53 2.16
N ILE A 34 -14.17 -14.39 3.49
CA ILE A 34 -13.96 -15.51 4.40
C ILE A 34 -15.23 -16.37 4.42
N LEU A 35 -15.07 -17.65 4.18
CA LEU A 35 -16.16 -18.62 4.21
C LEU A 35 -16.38 -19.17 5.62
N ASP A 36 -15.29 -19.39 6.37
CA ASP A 36 -15.30 -19.97 7.71
C ASP A 36 -14.13 -19.42 8.54
N GLY A 37 -14.29 -19.37 9.87
CA GLY A 37 -13.32 -18.89 10.82
C GLY A 37 -13.61 -17.52 11.41
N GLU A 38 -12.59 -16.90 12.02
CA GLU A 38 -12.65 -15.58 12.62
C GLU A 38 -11.60 -14.65 11.98
N GLY A 39 -11.92 -13.37 11.87
CA GLY A 39 -10.95 -12.41 11.34
C GLY A 39 -11.36 -10.97 11.55
N SER A 40 -10.38 -10.16 11.96
CA SER A 40 -10.52 -8.70 12.01
C SER A 40 -9.28 -8.03 11.46
N VAL A 41 -9.47 -6.93 10.72
CA VAL A 41 -8.39 -6.14 10.13
C VAL A 41 -8.62 -4.67 10.45
N ALA A 42 -7.62 -4.02 11.03
CA ALA A 42 -7.71 -2.61 11.45
C ALA A 42 -8.97 -2.28 12.28
N GLY A 43 -9.42 -3.24 13.12
CA GLY A 43 -10.60 -3.13 13.97
C GLY A 43 -11.94 -3.34 13.25
N ILE A 44 -11.92 -3.86 12.02
CA ILE A 44 -13.14 -4.24 11.27
C ILE A 44 -13.20 -5.75 11.18
N ASN A 45 -14.35 -6.34 11.58
CA ASN A 45 -14.61 -7.76 11.36
C ASN A 45 -14.78 -7.99 9.85
N ILE A 46 -13.93 -8.87 9.28
CA ILE A 46 -13.95 -9.19 7.84
C ILE A 46 -14.72 -10.47 7.51
N VAL A 47 -15.19 -11.19 8.54
CA VAL A 47 -16.09 -12.33 8.37
C VAL A 47 -17.48 -11.79 8.04
N LYS A 48 -18.05 -12.22 6.93
CA LYS A 48 -19.36 -11.75 6.45
C LYS A 48 -19.43 -10.23 6.17
N ILE A 49 -18.28 -9.58 5.92
CA ILE A 49 -18.24 -8.17 5.52
C ILE A 49 -19.10 -7.95 4.26
N LYS A 50 -19.95 -6.93 4.28
CA LYS A 50 -20.81 -6.58 3.16
C LYS A 50 -20.03 -5.76 2.13
N ASP A 51 -20.38 -5.88 0.85
CA ASP A 51 -19.68 -5.19 -0.23
C ASP A 51 -19.63 -3.67 -0.03
N LYS A 52 -20.70 -3.08 0.53
CA LYS A 52 -20.75 -1.65 0.87
C LYS A 52 -19.80 -1.23 2.01
N GLU A 53 -19.29 -2.17 2.79
CA GLU A 53 -18.38 -1.92 3.91
C GLU A 53 -16.90 -2.05 3.49
N ILE A 54 -16.61 -2.75 2.38
CA ILE A 54 -15.26 -2.95 1.84
C ILE A 54 -14.53 -1.63 1.58
N PRO A 55 -15.13 -0.58 1.01
CA PRO A 55 -14.45 0.71 0.85
C PRO A 55 -13.97 1.32 2.17
N PHE A 56 -14.73 1.17 3.26
CA PHE A 56 -14.32 1.65 4.58
C PHE A 56 -13.16 0.86 5.18
N LEU A 57 -13.11 -0.46 4.93
CA LEU A 57 -11.95 -1.29 5.26
C LEU A 57 -10.72 -0.80 4.49
N ARG A 58 -10.83 -0.68 3.15
CA ARG A 58 -9.72 -0.28 2.27
C ARG A 58 -9.17 1.11 2.57
N ARG A 59 -9.98 2.04 3.08
CA ARG A 59 -9.53 3.35 3.57
C ARG A 59 -8.58 3.28 4.77
N LYS A 60 -8.57 2.17 5.51
CA LYS A 60 -7.65 1.93 6.64
C LYS A 60 -6.38 1.18 6.23
N LEU A 61 -6.28 0.74 4.99
CA LEU A 61 -5.22 -0.11 4.48
C LEU A 61 -4.40 0.59 3.41
N GLY A 62 -3.08 0.46 3.46
CA GLY A 62 -2.21 0.73 2.33
C GLY A 62 -1.92 -0.60 1.61
N ILE A 63 -2.04 -0.62 0.29
CA ILE A 63 -1.79 -1.83 -0.49
C ILE A 63 -0.74 -1.51 -1.54
N VAL A 64 0.35 -2.28 -1.52
CA VAL A 64 1.42 -2.25 -2.53
C VAL A 64 1.30 -3.51 -3.36
N PHE A 65 1.09 -3.34 -4.66
CA PHE A 65 0.97 -4.43 -5.63
C PHE A 65 2.29 -4.67 -6.35
N GLN A 66 2.51 -5.89 -6.82
CA GLN A 66 3.69 -6.27 -7.62
C GLN A 66 3.81 -5.46 -8.91
N ASP A 67 2.71 -5.16 -9.59
CA ASP A 67 2.64 -4.46 -10.88
C ASP A 67 2.35 -2.95 -10.73
N PHE A 68 2.75 -2.35 -9.63
CA PHE A 68 2.63 -0.94 -9.26
C PHE A 68 1.20 -0.39 -9.27
N LYS A 69 0.36 -0.75 -10.22
CA LYS A 69 -1.04 -0.26 -10.42
C LYS A 69 -1.16 1.27 -10.44
N LEU A 70 -0.15 1.97 -10.93
CA LEU A 70 -0.20 3.41 -11.10
C LEU A 70 -1.15 3.80 -12.25
N LEU A 71 -1.82 4.94 -12.09
CA LEU A 71 -2.65 5.53 -13.15
C LEU A 71 -1.71 6.19 -14.17
N SER A 72 -1.58 5.57 -15.35
CA SER A 72 -0.62 5.97 -16.38
C SER A 72 -0.96 7.30 -17.08
N ASP A 73 -2.24 7.67 -17.04
CA ASP A 73 -2.80 8.92 -17.59
C ASP A 73 -2.63 10.14 -16.68
N ARG A 74 -1.97 9.96 -15.53
CA ARG A 74 -1.86 10.98 -14.48
C ARG A 74 -0.44 11.11 -13.96
N SER A 75 -0.05 12.36 -13.60
CA SER A 75 1.22 12.60 -12.92
C SER A 75 1.26 11.91 -11.54
N ILE A 76 2.46 11.81 -10.98
CA ILE A 76 2.68 11.23 -9.65
C ILE A 76 1.86 11.97 -8.59
N LYS A 77 1.89 13.30 -8.59
CA LYS A 77 1.05 14.12 -7.71
C LYS A 77 -0.42 13.75 -7.83
N LYS A 78 -0.96 13.63 -9.04
CA LYS A 78 -2.37 13.28 -9.26
C LYS A 78 -2.70 11.84 -8.86
N ASN A 79 -1.75 10.91 -8.94
CA ASN A 79 -1.88 9.55 -8.42
C ASN A 79 -2.08 9.55 -6.89
N LEU A 80 -1.31 10.36 -6.16
CA LEU A 80 -1.43 10.48 -4.71
C LEU A 80 -2.69 11.27 -4.31
N GLU A 81 -2.96 12.38 -4.99
CA GLU A 81 -4.14 13.22 -4.76
C GLU A 81 -5.44 12.43 -4.93
N PHE A 82 -5.50 11.52 -5.91
CA PHE A 82 -6.66 10.65 -6.14
C PHE A 82 -7.00 9.83 -4.89
N VAL A 83 -6.00 9.25 -4.23
CA VAL A 83 -6.21 8.46 -3.00
C VAL A 83 -6.64 9.34 -1.85
N LEU A 84 -6.03 10.51 -1.66
CA LEU A 84 -6.42 11.45 -0.61
C LEU A 84 -7.89 11.88 -0.76
N LYS A 85 -8.32 12.23 -1.97
CA LYS A 85 -9.72 12.56 -2.25
C LYS A 85 -10.67 11.39 -1.99
N ALA A 86 -10.29 10.18 -2.39
CA ALA A 86 -11.07 8.96 -2.13
C ALA A 86 -11.16 8.61 -0.62
N THR A 87 -10.28 9.17 0.20
CA THR A 87 -10.26 9.00 1.65
C THR A 87 -10.73 10.25 2.42
N ASP A 88 -11.54 11.07 1.77
CA ASP A 88 -12.25 12.26 2.33
C ASP A 88 -11.34 13.44 2.75
N TRP A 89 -10.13 13.54 2.21
CA TRP A 89 -9.31 14.75 2.35
C TRP A 89 -9.87 15.87 1.47
N LYS A 90 -10.16 17.03 2.06
CA LYS A 90 -10.82 18.17 1.37
C LYS A 90 -9.95 19.43 1.32
N ASP A 91 -9.10 19.61 2.30
CA ASP A 91 -8.23 20.78 2.41
C ASP A 91 -7.07 20.69 1.40
N LYS A 92 -7.03 21.63 0.47
CA LYS A 92 -6.03 21.64 -0.61
C LYS A 92 -4.59 21.79 -0.07
N GLN A 93 -4.39 22.64 0.95
CA GLN A 93 -3.06 22.85 1.52
C GLN A 93 -2.57 21.59 2.24
N LYS A 94 -3.41 20.97 3.05
CA LYS A 94 -3.07 19.71 3.73
C LYS A 94 -2.79 18.58 2.76
N ILE A 95 -3.51 18.52 1.63
CA ILE A 95 -3.26 17.55 0.55
C ILE A 95 -1.86 17.78 -0.04
N GLU A 96 -1.52 19.03 -0.37
CA GLU A 96 -0.22 19.38 -0.92
C GLU A 96 0.91 19.03 0.04
N ASP A 97 0.84 19.49 1.29
CA ASP A 97 1.85 19.23 2.33
C ASP A 97 2.03 17.73 2.56
N ARG A 98 0.90 16.98 2.51
CA ARG A 98 0.95 15.52 2.70
C ARG A 98 1.63 14.81 1.53
N ILE A 99 1.38 15.24 0.31
CA ILE A 99 2.03 14.69 -0.89
C ILE A 99 3.54 14.92 -0.80
N GLN A 100 3.98 16.14 -0.51
CA GLN A 100 5.41 16.46 -0.36
C GLN A 100 6.07 15.61 0.72
N THR A 101 5.46 15.56 1.91
CA THR A 101 5.96 14.73 3.03
C THR A 101 6.13 13.26 2.64
N VAL A 102 5.20 12.69 1.88
CA VAL A 102 5.28 11.28 1.50
C VAL A 102 6.31 11.05 0.41
N LEU A 103 6.42 11.95 -0.58
CA LEU A 103 7.44 11.87 -1.63
C LEU A 103 8.86 11.96 -1.04
N GLU A 104 9.07 12.83 -0.05
CA GLU A 104 10.34 12.88 0.70
C GLU A 104 10.64 11.56 1.42
N LYS A 105 9.65 10.99 2.12
CA LYS A 105 9.81 9.71 2.83
C LYS A 105 10.26 8.57 1.91
N VAL A 106 9.82 8.56 0.66
CA VAL A 106 10.18 7.54 -0.31
C VAL A 106 11.35 7.95 -1.24
N LYS A 107 12.01 9.09 -0.99
CA LYS A 107 13.12 9.65 -1.77
C LYS A 107 12.75 9.91 -3.25
N LEU A 108 11.61 10.55 -3.46
CA LEU A 108 11.08 10.94 -4.78
C LEU A 108 10.81 12.45 -4.87
N GLN A 109 11.68 13.28 -4.27
CA GLN A 109 11.57 14.73 -4.40
C GLN A 109 11.69 15.16 -5.88
N ASN A 110 10.96 16.20 -6.25
CA ASN A 110 10.94 16.78 -7.61
C ASN A 110 10.41 15.82 -8.71
N THR A 111 9.62 14.80 -8.35
CA THR A 111 9.01 13.89 -9.33
C THR A 111 7.49 14.07 -9.46
N GLU A 112 6.91 14.99 -8.70
CA GLU A 112 5.46 15.19 -8.56
C GLU A 112 4.75 15.43 -9.90
N ASN A 113 5.42 16.09 -10.85
CA ASN A 113 4.87 16.41 -12.17
C ASN A 113 5.16 15.34 -13.22
N LYS A 114 6.05 14.38 -12.95
CA LYS A 114 6.34 13.28 -13.86
C LYS A 114 5.16 12.30 -13.97
N PHE A 115 5.09 11.62 -15.08
CA PHE A 115 4.17 10.50 -15.29
C PHE A 115 4.85 9.16 -14.99
N PRO A 116 4.08 8.08 -14.72
CA PRO A 116 4.67 6.77 -14.41
C PRO A 116 5.66 6.26 -15.45
N HIS A 117 5.42 6.48 -16.74
CA HIS A 117 6.29 6.03 -17.83
C HIS A 117 7.64 6.79 -17.91
N GLU A 118 7.78 7.91 -17.21
CA GLU A 118 9.03 8.68 -17.11
C GLU A 118 9.91 8.23 -15.93
N LEU A 119 9.45 7.23 -15.16
CA LEU A 119 10.12 6.71 -13.99
C LEU A 119 10.76 5.35 -14.25
N SER A 120 11.91 5.09 -13.64
CA SER A 120 12.49 3.74 -13.53
C SER A 120 11.57 2.79 -12.73
N GLY A 121 11.75 1.47 -12.87
CA GLY A 121 10.96 0.49 -12.11
C GLY A 121 11.04 0.69 -10.59
N GLY A 122 12.23 1.00 -10.06
CA GLY A 122 12.43 1.30 -8.65
C GLY A 122 11.70 2.59 -8.21
N GLU A 123 11.68 3.63 -9.05
CA GLU A 123 10.92 4.86 -8.78
C GLU A 123 9.41 4.63 -8.86
N GLN A 124 8.95 3.80 -9.81
CA GLN A 124 7.53 3.40 -9.90
C GLN A 124 7.11 2.65 -8.64
N GLN A 125 7.94 1.74 -8.13
CA GLN A 125 7.66 1.03 -6.90
C GLN A 125 7.65 1.95 -5.68
N ARG A 126 8.61 2.88 -5.56
CA ARG A 126 8.58 3.91 -4.52
C ARG A 126 7.33 4.79 -4.62
N THR A 127 6.87 5.10 -5.83
CA THR A 127 5.60 5.81 -6.04
C THR A 127 4.39 5.00 -5.59
N ALA A 128 4.36 3.70 -5.88
CA ALA A 128 3.29 2.81 -5.41
C ALA A 128 3.25 2.73 -3.88
N ILE A 129 4.43 2.68 -3.23
CA ILE A 129 4.54 2.76 -1.76
C ILE A 129 4.06 4.13 -1.26
N ALA A 130 4.49 5.25 -1.86
CA ALA A 130 4.01 6.58 -1.48
C ALA A 130 2.49 6.67 -1.56
N ARG A 131 1.90 6.18 -2.64
CA ARG A 131 0.45 6.15 -2.83
C ARG A 131 -0.27 5.31 -1.77
N SER A 132 0.32 4.19 -1.34
CA SER A 132 -0.25 3.34 -0.29
C SER A 132 -0.18 3.97 1.11
N LEU A 133 0.74 4.92 1.33
CA LEU A 133 0.97 5.58 2.62
C LEU A 133 0.30 6.95 2.74
N VAL A 134 -0.07 7.57 1.63
CA VAL A 134 -0.45 8.98 1.60
C VAL A 134 -1.66 9.30 2.49
N HIS A 135 -2.62 8.39 2.62
CA HIS A 135 -3.83 8.53 3.44
C HIS A 135 -3.67 8.07 4.90
N GLN A 136 -2.43 7.77 5.34
CA GLN A 136 -2.11 7.34 6.71
C GLN A 136 -2.81 6.02 7.13
N PRO A 137 -2.58 4.93 6.41
CA PRO A 137 -3.22 3.66 6.70
C PRO A 137 -2.80 3.11 8.07
N LYS A 138 -3.65 2.27 8.66
CA LYS A 138 -3.36 1.54 9.91
C LYS A 138 -2.54 0.27 9.69
N LEU A 139 -2.59 -0.29 8.50
CA LEU A 139 -1.87 -1.49 8.09
C LEU A 139 -1.40 -1.33 6.65
N LEU A 140 -0.14 -1.65 6.39
CA LEU A 140 0.43 -1.75 5.05
C LEU A 140 0.52 -3.23 4.65
N ILE A 141 -0.05 -3.57 3.52
CA ILE A 141 0.00 -4.90 2.91
C ILE A 141 0.82 -4.78 1.63
N ALA A 142 1.85 -5.61 1.47
CA ALA A 142 2.67 -5.65 0.27
C ALA A 142 2.65 -7.07 -0.32
N ASP A 143 2.15 -7.20 -1.54
CA ASP A 143 2.14 -8.46 -2.28
C ASP A 143 3.29 -8.45 -3.29
N GLU A 144 4.33 -9.24 -3.03
CA GLU A 144 5.55 -9.34 -3.82
C GLU A 144 6.15 -7.97 -4.26
N PRO A 145 6.42 -7.04 -3.31
CA PRO A 145 6.77 -5.65 -3.64
C PRO A 145 8.12 -5.49 -4.36
N THR A 146 8.85 -6.57 -4.56
CA THR A 146 10.15 -6.59 -5.24
C THR A 146 10.18 -7.49 -6.47
N GLY A 147 9.06 -8.14 -6.80
CA GLY A 147 9.01 -9.18 -7.84
C GLY A 147 9.37 -8.71 -9.25
N ASN A 148 9.25 -7.41 -9.54
CA ASN A 148 9.56 -6.81 -10.84
C ASN A 148 10.86 -5.97 -10.82
N LEU A 149 11.71 -6.12 -9.81
CA LEU A 149 12.90 -5.32 -9.61
C LEU A 149 14.17 -6.18 -9.62
N ASP A 150 15.28 -5.57 -10.03
CA ASP A 150 16.60 -6.17 -9.85
C ASP A 150 17.00 -6.27 -8.35
N SER A 151 18.08 -6.98 -8.06
CA SER A 151 18.50 -7.27 -6.69
C SER A 151 18.86 -6.00 -5.86
N ILE A 152 19.38 -4.96 -6.50
CA ILE A 152 19.78 -3.71 -5.83
C ILE A 152 18.52 -2.94 -5.44
N ASN A 153 17.64 -2.69 -6.40
CA ASN A 153 16.36 -2.02 -6.16
C ASN A 153 15.48 -2.80 -5.19
N SER A 154 15.50 -4.14 -5.24
CA SER A 154 14.76 -5.00 -4.30
C SER A 154 15.17 -4.76 -2.86
N ARG A 155 16.50 -4.71 -2.59
CA ARG A 155 17.02 -4.42 -1.25
C ARG A 155 16.61 -3.02 -0.78
N ASP A 156 16.73 -2.02 -1.62
CA ASP A 156 16.33 -0.64 -1.31
C ASP A 156 14.85 -0.51 -0.95
N ILE A 157 13.99 -1.27 -1.62
CA ILE A 157 12.54 -1.28 -1.32
C ILE A 157 12.27 -1.94 0.03
N ILE A 158 12.92 -3.05 0.35
CA ILE A 158 12.76 -3.70 1.67
C ILE A 158 13.25 -2.78 2.79
N ASP A 159 14.42 -2.17 2.63
CA ASP A 159 14.98 -1.23 3.60
C ASP A 159 14.06 0.00 3.79
N LEU A 160 13.46 0.49 2.71
CA LEU A 160 12.46 1.56 2.78
C LEU A 160 11.24 1.15 3.61
N LEU A 161 10.68 -0.04 3.37
CA LEU A 161 9.51 -0.55 4.11
C LEU A 161 9.82 -0.76 5.59
N LEU A 162 10.99 -1.32 5.93
CA LEU A 162 11.46 -1.46 7.31
C LEU A 162 11.59 -0.12 8.00
N ARG A 163 12.21 0.88 7.34
CA ARG A 163 12.33 2.24 7.87
C ARG A 163 10.98 2.91 8.08
N ILE A 164 10.03 2.74 7.16
CA ILE A 164 8.67 3.28 7.31
C ILE A 164 8.00 2.66 8.54
N ASN A 165 8.16 1.36 8.75
CA ASN A 165 7.59 0.66 9.90
C ASN A 165 8.18 1.15 11.23
N SER A 166 9.48 1.43 11.29
CA SER A 166 10.14 1.90 12.52
C SER A 166 9.80 3.34 12.91
N LEU A 167 9.21 4.12 12.01
CA LEU A 167 8.82 5.53 12.23
C LEU A 167 7.35 5.71 12.65
N ASN A 168 6.56 4.64 12.74
CA ASN A 168 5.14 4.64 13.10
C ASN A 168 4.86 3.83 14.36
#